data_eefbc2094cab0fae5977034f67a9256b
#
_entry.id   eefbc2094cab0fae5977034f67a9256b
#
_cell.length_a   1.000
_cell.length_b   1.000
_cell.length_c   1.000
_cell.angle_alpha   90.00
_cell.angle_beta   90.00
_cell.angle_gamma   90.00
#
_symmetry.space_group_name_H-M   'P 1'
#
loop_
_entity.id
_entity.type
_entity.pdbx_description
1 polymer ?
#
loop_
_entity_poly.entity_id
_entity_poly.type
_entity_poly.pdbx_seq_one_letter_code
_entity_poly.pdbx_strand_id
1 'polypeptide(L)'
;MKKIKAFFIALASFAIVVLILHFTLARSISNNKGFGTWVNLYKDLSYSAISDNIGKDTVMMMGSSEFQHGRNSKYHPTKLFRRMGVDVMCIGAAYNQSLSHAITLGSVSEKMKKHKVVLLLSPAWFDNQGVKKDAFSVRFSETQFIALMQNPKLSKNLKRKIANRTIELLANDKGTRANVEMYAKYYIDGKLSPVNRAYIKMRETVLNERERININSMWRLKGQKEYEQFKKHVDGKVPNWDEYKEQADAQYFKKATNNPYGIINRTYNRKFAHVDKSNKNKMKERKFRKDSPEYKDLELFLEVCKESDVDVMLVLLPINGKWYDHMGFRKEARSVLPGQIKEIADKYDVKWYSFYNKDYTAGFLQDVFHPAGKGWTEINERAYKFFTEKSSSNKK
;
A
#
# COMPACT_ATOMS: atom_id res chain seq x y z
N MET A 1 -39.78 -5.50 -35.94
CA MET A 1 -40.48 -5.35 -34.64
C MET A 1 -40.00 -6.31 -33.56
N LYS A 2 -39.86 -7.63 -33.74
CA LYS A 2 -39.41 -8.58 -32.71
C LYS A 2 -38.02 -8.26 -32.14
N LYS A 3 -36.99 -7.92 -32.95
CA LYS A 3 -35.65 -7.55 -32.54
C LYS A 3 -35.60 -6.26 -31.68
N ILE A 4 -36.44 -5.26 -32.03
CA ILE A 4 -36.52 -4.00 -31.27
C ILE A 4 -37.17 -4.24 -29.89
N LYS A 5 -38.27 -5.04 -29.83
CA LYS A 5 -38.86 -5.44 -28.55
C LYS A 5 -37.89 -6.21 -27.68
N ALA A 6 -37.10 -7.17 -28.24
CA ALA A 6 -36.09 -7.90 -27.51
C ALA A 6 -34.99 -6.98 -26.97
N PHE A 7 -34.56 -5.99 -27.75
CA PHE A 7 -33.59 -4.99 -27.29
C PHE A 7 -34.10 -4.18 -26.09
N PHE A 8 -35.36 -3.66 -26.15
CA PHE A 8 -35.89 -2.91 -25.04
C PHE A 8 -36.15 -3.77 -23.79
N ILE A 9 -36.55 -5.04 -23.95
CA ILE A 9 -36.67 -5.97 -22.83
C ILE A 9 -35.30 -6.22 -22.18
N ALA A 10 -34.27 -6.46 -22.98
CA ALA A 10 -32.91 -6.64 -22.46
C ALA A 10 -32.41 -5.39 -21.73
N LEU A 11 -32.65 -4.20 -22.30
CA LEU A 11 -32.27 -2.94 -21.68
C LEU A 11 -33.02 -2.70 -20.35
N ALA A 12 -34.31 -2.97 -20.31
CA ALA A 12 -35.11 -2.85 -19.10
C ALA A 12 -34.64 -3.86 -18.02
N SER A 13 -34.40 -5.12 -18.41
CA SER A 13 -33.87 -6.15 -17.50
C SER A 13 -32.49 -5.75 -16.95
N PHE A 14 -31.59 -5.24 -17.80
CA PHE A 14 -30.31 -4.72 -17.36
C PHE A 14 -30.46 -3.56 -16.37
N ALA A 15 -31.35 -2.58 -16.67
CA ALA A 15 -31.61 -1.47 -15.75
C ALA A 15 -32.14 -1.94 -14.40
N ILE A 16 -33.05 -2.92 -14.39
CA ILE A 16 -33.59 -3.51 -13.14
C ILE A 16 -32.44 -4.17 -12.34
N VAL A 17 -31.57 -4.94 -12.98
CA VAL A 17 -30.43 -5.57 -12.30
C VAL A 17 -29.50 -4.51 -11.72
N VAL A 18 -29.19 -3.46 -12.47
CA VAL A 18 -28.34 -2.35 -11.98
C VAL A 18 -28.99 -1.66 -10.77
N LEU A 19 -30.28 -1.40 -10.81
CA LEU A 19 -31.02 -0.81 -9.68
C LEU A 19 -31.00 -1.72 -8.45
N ILE A 20 -31.22 -3.02 -8.62
CA ILE A 20 -31.13 -3.99 -7.52
C ILE A 20 -29.71 -3.95 -6.91
N LEU A 21 -28.67 -4.01 -7.72
CA LEU A 21 -27.29 -3.94 -7.25
C LEU A 21 -26.98 -2.61 -6.56
N HIS A 22 -27.48 -1.49 -7.11
CA HIS A 22 -27.35 -0.17 -6.48
C HIS A 22 -27.94 -0.15 -5.08
N PHE A 23 -29.20 -0.54 -4.94
CA PHE A 23 -29.90 -0.47 -3.65
C PHE A 23 -29.42 -1.50 -2.63
N THR A 24 -28.92 -2.67 -3.08
CA THR A 24 -28.49 -3.75 -2.16
C THR A 24 -27.02 -3.73 -1.84
N LEU A 25 -26.15 -3.30 -2.77
CA LEU A 25 -24.70 -3.37 -2.64
C LEU A 25 -24.04 -1.99 -2.64
N ALA A 26 -24.38 -1.08 -3.55
CA ALA A 26 -23.66 0.18 -3.66
C ALA A 26 -23.95 1.17 -2.52
N ARG A 27 -25.13 1.12 -1.90
CA ARG A 27 -25.52 2.02 -0.80
C ARG A 27 -24.94 1.69 0.56
N SER A 28 -24.53 0.45 0.80
CA SER A 28 -24.22 -0.05 2.13
C SER A 28 -22.77 -0.45 2.31
N ILE A 29 -21.82 0.47 2.12
CA ILE A 29 -20.50 0.22 2.71
C ILE A 29 -20.66 0.38 4.22
N SER A 30 -20.60 -0.74 4.92
CA SER A 30 -20.65 -0.73 6.37
C SER A 30 -19.36 -0.12 6.90
N ASN A 31 -19.49 0.95 7.70
CA ASN A 31 -18.40 1.48 8.51
C ASN A 31 -18.04 0.41 9.56
N ASN A 32 -16.96 -0.32 9.30
CA ASN A 32 -16.57 -1.45 10.13
C ASN A 32 -15.07 -1.40 10.41
N LYS A 33 -14.70 -1.23 11.70
CA LYS A 33 -13.29 -1.19 12.16
C LYS A 33 -12.44 -2.37 11.68
N GLY A 34 -13.04 -3.51 11.34
CA GLY A 34 -12.33 -4.64 10.75
C GLY A 34 -11.89 -4.44 9.32
N PHE A 35 -12.46 -3.46 8.63
CA PHE A 35 -12.17 -3.22 7.21
C PHE A 35 -10.71 -2.80 6.98
N GLY A 36 -10.17 -1.96 7.82
CA GLY A 36 -8.78 -1.49 7.73
C GLY A 36 -7.74 -2.62 7.81
N THR A 37 -8.04 -3.69 8.54
CA THR A 37 -7.16 -4.85 8.71
C THR A 37 -7.44 -5.99 7.72
N TRP A 38 -8.42 -5.85 6.86
CA TRP A 38 -8.70 -6.82 5.80
C TRP A 38 -7.71 -6.66 4.65
N VAL A 39 -6.83 -7.65 4.46
CA VAL A 39 -5.84 -7.66 3.38
C VAL A 39 -6.53 -8.06 2.08
N ASN A 40 -6.85 -7.08 1.26
CA ASN A 40 -7.53 -7.30 0.00
C ASN A 40 -7.18 -6.21 -1.02
N LEU A 41 -6.77 -6.62 -2.22
CA LEU A 41 -6.36 -5.70 -3.28
C LEU A 41 -7.50 -4.77 -3.74
N TYR A 42 -8.73 -5.25 -3.82
CA TYR A 42 -9.86 -4.42 -4.21
C TYR A 42 -10.12 -3.31 -3.19
N LYS A 43 -9.93 -3.59 -1.89
CA LYS A 43 -9.96 -2.57 -0.84
C LYS A 43 -8.87 -1.52 -1.08
N ASP A 44 -7.64 -1.96 -1.32
CA ASP A 44 -6.48 -1.07 -1.46
C ASP A 44 -6.60 -0.14 -2.68
N LEU A 45 -7.33 -0.55 -3.72
CA LEU A 45 -7.61 0.23 -4.93
C LEU A 45 -8.94 1.02 -4.86
N SER A 46 -9.70 0.90 -3.79
CA SER A 46 -11.02 1.52 -3.67
C SER A 46 -10.97 2.81 -2.87
N TYR A 47 -11.30 3.93 -3.51
CA TYR A 47 -11.46 5.20 -2.81
C TYR A 47 -12.57 5.11 -1.74
N SER A 48 -13.75 4.65 -2.14
CA SER A 48 -14.91 4.59 -1.25
C SER A 48 -14.68 3.63 -0.07
N ALA A 49 -14.03 2.48 -0.32
CA ALA A 49 -13.74 1.52 0.73
C ALA A 49 -12.82 2.08 1.82
N ILE A 50 -11.81 2.85 1.43
CA ILE A 50 -10.90 3.47 2.37
C ILE A 50 -11.56 4.67 3.02
N SER A 51 -12.11 5.61 2.24
CA SER A 51 -12.67 6.86 2.76
C SER A 51 -13.85 6.65 3.71
N ASP A 52 -14.73 5.70 3.42
CA ASP A 52 -15.92 5.42 4.22
C ASP A 52 -15.58 4.64 5.52
N ASN A 53 -14.38 4.07 5.60
CA ASN A 53 -13.89 3.32 6.78
C ASN A 53 -12.76 4.04 7.55
N ILE A 54 -12.49 5.30 7.25
CA ILE A 54 -11.62 6.15 8.07
C ILE A 54 -12.46 6.78 9.18
N GLY A 55 -12.22 6.36 10.42
CA GLY A 55 -12.82 6.94 11.63
C GLY A 55 -11.94 8.03 12.25
N LYS A 56 -12.38 8.57 13.39
CA LYS A 56 -11.66 9.65 14.12
C LYS A 56 -10.28 9.22 14.64
N ASP A 57 -10.12 7.93 14.95
CA ASP A 57 -8.91 7.38 15.53
C ASP A 57 -8.10 6.54 14.55
N THR A 58 -8.54 6.46 13.28
CA THR A 58 -7.88 5.64 12.26
C THR A 58 -6.50 6.22 11.93
N VAL A 59 -5.47 5.38 12.07
CA VAL A 59 -4.11 5.61 11.58
C VAL A 59 -3.86 4.74 10.35
N MET A 60 -2.91 5.10 9.50
CA MET A 60 -2.62 4.33 8.31
C MET A 60 -1.24 3.69 8.37
N MET A 61 -1.14 2.47 7.84
CA MET A 61 0.11 1.77 7.63
C MET A 61 0.17 1.30 6.18
N MET A 62 1.13 1.84 5.44
CA MET A 62 1.26 1.66 4.00
C MET A 62 2.54 0.89 3.68
N GLY A 63 2.51 0.04 2.65
CA GLY A 63 3.65 -0.75 2.23
C GLY A 63 3.34 -1.53 0.94
N SER A 64 3.99 -2.64 0.71
CA SER A 64 3.85 -3.42 -0.52
C SER A 64 3.46 -4.88 -0.23
N SER A 65 4.15 -5.83 -0.84
CA SER A 65 3.90 -7.27 -0.67
C SER A 65 4.10 -7.77 0.77
N GLU A 66 4.71 -7.00 1.64
CA GLU A 66 4.88 -7.31 3.05
C GLU A 66 3.53 -7.68 3.71
N PHE A 67 2.47 -6.92 3.42
CA PHE A 67 1.14 -7.19 3.96
C PHE A 67 0.48 -8.45 3.41
N GLN A 68 0.95 -8.96 2.28
CA GLN A 68 0.43 -10.22 1.69
C GLN A 68 1.14 -11.46 2.25
N HIS A 69 2.32 -11.29 2.87
CA HIS A 69 3.13 -12.38 3.40
C HIS A 69 2.96 -12.50 4.92
N GLY A 70 2.83 -13.73 5.40
CA GLY A 70 2.69 -13.99 6.83
C GLY A 70 1.38 -13.47 7.47
N ARG A 71 0.37 -13.11 6.68
CA ARG A 71 -0.89 -12.50 7.15
C ARG A 71 -1.68 -13.32 8.19
N ASN A 72 -1.41 -14.61 8.29
CA ASN A 72 -2.03 -15.48 9.30
C ASN A 72 -1.26 -15.50 10.62
N SER A 73 -0.08 -14.90 10.67
CA SER A 73 0.74 -14.81 11.88
C SER A 73 0.14 -13.82 12.89
N LYS A 74 0.21 -14.15 14.18
CA LYS A 74 -0.18 -13.22 15.26
C LYS A 74 0.68 -11.96 15.30
N TYR A 75 1.87 -11.99 14.71
CA TYR A 75 2.82 -10.89 14.62
C TYR A 75 2.52 -9.92 13.47
N HIS A 76 1.69 -10.34 12.51
CA HIS A 76 1.34 -9.48 11.37
C HIS A 76 0.56 -8.24 11.84
N PRO A 77 0.82 -7.02 11.32
CA PRO A 77 0.21 -5.78 11.82
C PRO A 77 -1.32 -5.84 11.84
N THR A 78 -1.96 -6.43 10.83
CA THR A 78 -3.42 -6.57 10.78
C THR A 78 -3.99 -7.44 11.91
N LYS A 79 -3.23 -8.37 12.46
CA LYS A 79 -3.65 -9.20 13.59
C LYS A 79 -3.30 -8.54 14.91
N LEU A 80 -2.08 -8.04 15.01
CA LEU A 80 -1.57 -7.46 16.25
C LEU A 80 -2.30 -6.17 16.61
N PHE A 81 -2.39 -5.21 15.70
CA PHE A 81 -3.08 -3.94 15.97
C PHE A 81 -4.57 -4.14 16.24
N ARG A 82 -5.23 -5.05 15.50
CA ARG A 82 -6.62 -5.41 15.81
C ARG A 82 -6.76 -5.94 17.23
N ARG A 83 -5.89 -6.88 17.64
CA ARG A 83 -5.93 -7.44 19.00
C ARG A 83 -5.76 -6.36 20.05
N MET A 84 -4.87 -5.40 19.79
CA MET A 84 -4.63 -4.24 20.68
C MET A 84 -5.76 -3.21 20.63
N GLY A 85 -6.76 -3.37 19.78
CA GLY A 85 -7.85 -2.40 19.62
C GLY A 85 -7.44 -1.10 18.89
N VAL A 86 -6.28 -1.09 18.20
CA VAL A 86 -5.83 0.05 17.40
C VAL A 86 -6.58 0.04 16.06
N ASP A 87 -7.21 1.17 15.74
CA ASP A 87 -7.91 1.36 14.47
C ASP A 87 -6.89 1.70 13.37
N VAL A 88 -6.36 0.67 12.72
CA VAL A 88 -5.35 0.80 11.66
C VAL A 88 -5.91 0.46 10.29
N MET A 89 -5.70 1.34 9.32
CA MET A 89 -5.92 1.08 7.89
C MET A 89 -4.61 0.60 7.26
N CYS A 90 -4.49 -0.71 7.04
CA CYS A 90 -3.34 -1.31 6.36
C CYS A 90 -3.59 -1.32 4.85
N ILE A 91 -2.69 -0.72 4.08
CA ILE A 91 -2.74 -0.64 2.61
C ILE A 91 -1.43 -1.12 2.03
N GLY A 92 -1.47 -2.19 1.23
CA GLY A 92 -0.27 -2.67 0.57
C GLY A 92 -0.45 -4.01 -0.12
N ALA A 93 0.01 -4.04 -1.36
CA ALA A 93 0.10 -5.22 -2.19
C ALA A 93 1.36 -5.16 -3.04
N ALA A 94 1.79 -6.29 -3.61
CA ALA A 94 2.95 -6.33 -4.50
C ALA A 94 2.84 -5.23 -5.56
N TYR A 95 3.94 -4.51 -5.78
CA TYR A 95 4.06 -3.36 -6.69
C TYR A 95 3.41 -2.04 -6.25
N ASN A 96 2.75 -1.96 -5.10
CA ASN A 96 2.46 -0.65 -4.51
C ASN A 96 3.79 -0.03 -4.07
N GLN A 97 4.10 1.15 -4.62
CA GLN A 97 5.30 1.91 -4.33
C GLN A 97 4.90 3.38 -4.05
N SER A 98 5.86 4.27 -3.88
CA SER A 98 5.64 5.62 -3.35
C SER A 98 4.58 6.42 -4.11
N LEU A 99 4.57 6.39 -5.46
CA LEU A 99 3.55 7.13 -6.23
C LEU A 99 2.13 6.58 -6.00
N SER A 100 1.96 5.25 -5.94
CA SER A 100 0.65 4.65 -5.64
C SER A 100 0.16 5.08 -4.27
N HIS A 101 1.07 5.14 -3.28
CA HIS A 101 0.76 5.61 -1.93
C HIS A 101 0.47 7.11 -1.88
N ALA A 102 1.16 7.93 -2.68
CA ALA A 102 0.87 9.35 -2.82
C ALA A 102 -0.56 9.57 -3.34
N ILE A 103 -0.97 8.81 -4.36
CA ILE A 103 -2.33 8.87 -4.93
C ILE A 103 -3.36 8.44 -3.89
N THR A 104 -3.13 7.32 -3.21
CA THR A 104 -4.05 6.81 -2.18
C THR A 104 -4.18 7.79 -1.02
N LEU A 105 -3.07 8.26 -0.44
CA LEU A 105 -3.10 9.21 0.67
C LEU A 105 -3.74 10.53 0.27
N GLY A 106 -3.35 11.10 -0.88
CA GLY A 106 -3.90 12.33 -1.40
C GLY A 106 -5.41 12.26 -1.66
N SER A 107 -5.94 11.06 -1.98
CA SER A 107 -7.37 10.86 -2.18
C SER A 107 -8.18 10.90 -0.88
N VAL A 108 -7.60 10.51 0.27
CA VAL A 108 -8.34 10.31 1.52
C VAL A 108 -7.89 11.20 2.68
N SER A 109 -6.82 11.98 2.51
CA SER A 109 -6.20 12.76 3.60
C SER A 109 -7.17 13.74 4.26
N GLU A 110 -8.16 14.28 3.53
CA GLU A 110 -9.20 15.14 4.11
C GLU A 110 -10.13 14.42 5.09
N LYS A 111 -10.27 13.10 4.94
CA LYS A 111 -11.11 12.28 5.83
C LYS A 111 -10.39 11.89 7.11
N MET A 112 -9.05 11.93 7.11
CA MET A 112 -8.26 11.57 8.27
C MET A 112 -8.42 12.63 9.36
N LYS A 113 -8.64 12.18 10.59
CA LYS A 113 -8.67 13.04 11.80
C LYS A 113 -7.38 12.89 12.60
N LYS A 114 -6.80 11.71 12.62
CA LYS A 114 -5.57 11.42 13.37
C LYS A 114 -4.29 11.59 12.55
N HIS A 115 -4.35 12.05 11.35
CA HIS A 115 -3.24 12.50 10.48
C HIS A 115 -1.89 11.77 10.65
N LYS A 116 -1.89 10.46 10.99
CA LYS A 116 -0.67 9.66 11.20
C LYS A 116 -0.56 8.51 10.22
N VAL A 117 0.58 8.46 9.54
CA VAL A 117 0.89 7.43 8.53
C VAL A 117 2.27 6.83 8.78
N VAL A 118 2.38 5.51 8.71
CA VAL A 118 3.66 4.79 8.61
C VAL A 118 3.80 4.26 7.19
N LEU A 119 4.89 4.60 6.50
CA LEU A 119 5.23 4.05 5.19
C LEU A 119 6.40 3.09 5.32
N LEU A 120 6.17 1.81 5.00
CA LEU A 120 7.20 0.79 4.92
C LEU A 120 7.89 0.87 3.56
N LEU A 121 9.17 1.19 3.56
CA LEU A 121 9.99 1.28 2.35
C LEU A 121 10.71 -0.04 2.11
N SER A 122 10.32 -0.75 1.05
CA SER A 122 11.04 -1.94 0.62
C SER A 122 12.27 -1.54 -0.21
N PRO A 123 13.46 -2.04 0.10
CA PRO A 123 14.65 -1.75 -0.70
C PRO A 123 14.52 -2.13 -2.18
N ALA A 124 13.69 -3.11 -2.49
CA ALA A 124 13.45 -3.55 -3.86
C ALA A 124 12.79 -2.47 -4.77
N TRP A 125 12.24 -1.41 -4.20
CA TRP A 125 11.65 -0.30 -4.96
C TRP A 125 12.70 0.59 -5.62
N PHE A 126 13.87 0.72 -4.98
CA PHE A 126 14.93 1.67 -5.33
C PHE A 126 15.96 1.12 -6.32
N ASP A 127 15.52 0.24 -7.23
CA ASP A 127 16.35 -0.21 -8.34
C ASP A 127 16.43 0.86 -9.46
N ASN A 128 17.09 0.50 -10.56
CA ASN A 128 17.34 1.43 -11.66
C ASN A 128 16.07 2.00 -12.30
N GLN A 129 14.95 1.30 -12.22
CA GLN A 129 13.72 1.62 -12.95
C GLN A 129 12.64 2.19 -12.05
N GLY A 130 12.77 2.04 -10.72
CA GLY A 130 11.68 2.29 -9.79
C GLY A 130 10.48 1.38 -10.12
N VAL A 131 9.26 1.91 -10.07
CA VAL A 131 8.06 1.15 -10.43
C VAL A 131 8.01 0.91 -11.94
N LYS A 132 7.81 -0.35 -12.36
CA LYS A 132 7.62 -0.70 -13.78
C LYS A 132 6.24 -0.28 -14.26
N LYS A 133 6.13 0.18 -15.52
CA LYS A 133 4.88 0.67 -16.13
C LYS A 133 3.73 -0.32 -16.01
N ASP A 134 3.94 -1.57 -16.39
CA ASP A 134 2.89 -2.60 -16.31
C ASP A 134 2.50 -2.93 -14.88
N ALA A 135 3.48 -2.93 -13.95
CA ALA A 135 3.22 -3.12 -12.54
C ALA A 135 2.45 -1.95 -11.93
N PHE A 136 2.75 -0.72 -12.31
CA PHE A 136 1.98 0.46 -11.90
C PHE A 136 0.55 0.42 -12.43
N SER A 137 0.36 0.11 -13.71
CA SER A 137 -0.96 0.06 -14.35
C SER A 137 -1.94 -0.86 -13.61
N VAL A 138 -1.48 -2.05 -13.15
CA VAL A 138 -2.33 -2.98 -12.38
C VAL A 138 -2.57 -2.54 -10.93
N ARG A 139 -1.89 -1.50 -10.45
CA ARG A 139 -2.03 -0.91 -9.11
C ARG A 139 -2.63 0.49 -9.14
N PHE A 140 -2.86 1.03 -10.31
CA PHE A 140 -3.48 2.33 -10.47
C PHE A 140 -4.99 2.28 -10.22
N SER A 141 -5.49 3.24 -9.46
CA SER A 141 -6.92 3.43 -9.19
C SER A 141 -7.40 4.75 -9.74
N GLU A 142 -8.27 4.71 -10.74
CA GLU A 142 -8.89 5.92 -11.29
C GLU A 142 -9.73 6.67 -10.26
N THR A 143 -10.46 5.96 -9.38
CA THR A 143 -11.30 6.59 -8.35
C THR A 143 -10.46 7.34 -7.31
N GLN A 144 -9.35 6.76 -6.87
CA GLN A 144 -8.40 7.45 -5.99
C GLN A 144 -7.74 8.64 -6.70
N PHE A 145 -7.35 8.49 -7.96
CA PHE A 145 -6.74 9.58 -8.73
C PHE A 145 -7.72 10.76 -8.89
N ILE A 146 -8.98 10.50 -9.24
CA ILE A 146 -10.02 11.54 -9.33
C ILE A 146 -10.18 12.24 -7.98
N ALA A 147 -10.30 11.50 -6.88
CA ALA A 147 -10.45 12.05 -5.54
C ALA A 147 -9.23 12.90 -5.12
N LEU A 148 -8.00 12.47 -5.47
CA LEU A 148 -6.79 13.28 -5.27
C LEU A 148 -6.88 14.58 -6.07
N MET A 149 -7.32 14.55 -7.32
CA MET A 149 -7.48 15.77 -8.13
C MET A 149 -8.53 16.73 -7.54
N GLN A 150 -9.55 16.20 -6.87
CA GLN A 150 -10.60 16.97 -6.19
C GLN A 150 -10.17 17.50 -4.82
N ASN A 151 -9.13 16.96 -4.18
CA ASN A 151 -8.71 17.35 -2.84
C ASN A 151 -8.26 18.84 -2.80
N PRO A 152 -8.96 19.75 -2.09
CA PRO A 152 -8.66 21.17 -2.08
C PRO A 152 -7.38 21.53 -1.30
N LYS A 153 -6.90 20.66 -0.40
CA LYS A 153 -5.67 20.87 0.35
C LYS A 153 -4.44 20.80 -0.55
N LEU A 154 -4.50 20.01 -1.65
CA LEU A 154 -3.38 19.82 -2.54
C LEU A 154 -3.29 20.94 -3.59
N SER A 155 -2.10 21.52 -3.71
CA SER A 155 -1.82 22.56 -4.70
C SER A 155 -1.96 22.05 -6.14
N LYS A 156 -2.30 22.95 -7.05
CA LYS A 156 -2.35 22.65 -8.49
C LYS A 156 -0.98 22.17 -9.01
N ASN A 157 0.11 22.68 -8.43
CA ASN A 157 1.46 22.29 -8.81
C ASN A 157 1.74 20.82 -8.46
N LEU A 158 1.44 20.42 -7.21
CA LEU A 158 1.62 19.04 -6.77
C LEU A 158 0.73 18.06 -7.58
N LYS A 159 -0.54 18.42 -7.77
CA LYS A 159 -1.47 17.63 -8.62
C LYS A 159 -0.90 17.44 -10.02
N ARG A 160 -0.29 18.48 -10.61
CA ARG A 160 0.32 18.40 -11.93
C ARG A 160 1.54 17.49 -11.96
N LYS A 161 2.44 17.57 -10.97
CA LYS A 161 3.58 16.66 -10.84
C LYS A 161 3.13 15.19 -10.79
N ILE A 162 2.14 14.88 -9.93
CA ILE A 162 1.57 13.56 -9.79
C ILE A 162 0.90 13.09 -11.09
N ALA A 163 0.11 13.97 -11.74
CA ALA A 163 -0.54 13.65 -13.01
C ALA A 163 0.48 13.32 -14.12
N ASN A 164 1.51 14.14 -14.28
CA ASN A 164 2.55 13.92 -15.30
C ASN A 164 3.27 12.59 -15.07
N ARG A 165 3.65 12.29 -13.82
CA ARG A 165 4.30 11.01 -13.49
C ARG A 165 3.36 9.82 -13.70
N THR A 166 2.09 9.95 -13.38
CA THR A 166 1.05 8.94 -13.64
C THR A 166 0.88 8.68 -15.14
N ILE A 167 0.82 9.74 -15.96
CA ILE A 167 0.71 9.65 -17.44
C ILE A 167 1.94 8.94 -18.02
N GLU A 168 3.14 9.24 -17.53
CA GLU A 168 4.38 8.56 -17.93
C GLU A 168 4.33 7.06 -17.64
N LEU A 169 3.90 6.68 -16.44
CA LEU A 169 3.82 5.28 -16.03
C LEU A 169 2.69 4.50 -16.69
N LEU A 170 1.63 5.17 -17.14
CA LEU A 170 0.53 4.57 -17.90
C LEU A 170 0.79 4.51 -19.42
N ALA A 171 2.03 4.67 -19.87
CA ALA A 171 2.36 4.69 -21.32
C ALA A 171 1.88 3.45 -22.07
N ASN A 172 1.83 2.28 -21.41
CA ASN A 172 1.39 1.03 -22.02
C ASN A 172 -0.14 0.83 -21.92
N ASP A 173 -0.85 1.58 -21.07
CA ASP A 173 -2.31 1.58 -20.95
C ASP A 173 -2.89 2.87 -21.55
N LYS A 174 -2.99 2.90 -22.87
CA LYS A 174 -3.44 4.10 -23.61
C LYS A 174 -4.83 4.59 -23.20
N GLY A 175 -5.75 3.69 -22.86
CA GLY A 175 -7.11 4.02 -22.48
C GLY A 175 -7.16 4.76 -21.12
N THR A 176 -6.56 4.17 -20.09
CA THR A 176 -6.48 4.78 -18.77
C THR A 176 -5.64 6.07 -18.79
N ARG A 177 -4.55 6.09 -19.55
CA ARG A 177 -3.72 7.28 -19.75
C ARG A 177 -4.53 8.46 -20.31
N ALA A 178 -5.32 8.24 -21.37
CA ALA A 178 -6.15 9.29 -21.97
C ALA A 178 -7.18 9.86 -20.99
N ASN A 179 -7.75 9.00 -20.13
CA ASN A 179 -8.65 9.46 -19.07
C ASN A 179 -7.90 10.33 -18.05
N VAL A 180 -6.72 9.91 -17.60
CA VAL A 180 -5.89 10.68 -16.65
C VAL A 180 -5.51 12.05 -17.22
N GLU A 181 -5.17 12.13 -18.51
CA GLU A 181 -4.92 13.39 -19.23
C GLU A 181 -6.17 14.30 -19.23
N MET A 182 -7.36 13.74 -19.42
CA MET A 182 -8.63 14.50 -19.34
C MET A 182 -8.91 14.98 -17.89
N TYR A 183 -8.68 14.13 -16.88
CA TYR A 183 -8.85 14.52 -15.48
C TYR A 183 -7.90 15.68 -15.10
N ALA A 184 -6.64 15.63 -15.51
CA ALA A 184 -5.70 16.70 -15.29
C ALA A 184 -6.15 18.01 -15.94
N LYS A 185 -6.57 18.00 -17.20
CA LYS A 185 -7.14 19.17 -17.89
C LYS A 185 -8.36 19.74 -17.19
N TYR A 186 -9.24 18.86 -16.68
CA TYR A 186 -10.48 19.31 -16.03
C TYR A 186 -10.23 19.90 -14.64
N TYR A 187 -9.58 19.14 -13.76
CA TYR A 187 -9.45 19.51 -12.35
C TYR A 187 -8.32 20.54 -12.08
N ILE A 188 -7.27 20.53 -12.89
CA ILE A 188 -6.13 21.46 -12.69
C ILE A 188 -6.29 22.71 -13.53
N ASP A 189 -6.62 22.58 -14.83
CA ASP A 189 -6.65 23.70 -15.78
C ASP A 189 -8.03 24.33 -15.93
N GLY A 190 -9.10 23.62 -15.58
CA GLY A 190 -10.48 24.04 -15.82
C GLY A 190 -10.87 24.09 -17.30
N LYS A 191 -10.00 23.60 -18.20
CA LYS A 191 -10.11 23.72 -19.65
C LYS A 191 -10.60 22.39 -20.26
N LEU A 192 -11.89 22.23 -20.37
CA LEU A 192 -12.47 21.06 -21.05
C LEU A 192 -13.79 21.42 -21.73
N SER A 193 -14.06 20.79 -22.89
CA SER A 193 -15.33 20.95 -23.60
C SER A 193 -16.51 20.47 -22.74
N PRO A 194 -17.74 21.01 -22.93
CA PRO A 194 -18.92 20.55 -22.20
C PRO A 194 -19.17 19.05 -22.34
N VAL A 195 -18.94 18.49 -23.51
CA VAL A 195 -19.11 17.05 -23.78
C VAL A 195 -18.13 16.21 -22.96
N ASN A 196 -16.87 16.59 -22.92
CA ASN A 196 -15.86 15.88 -22.12
C ASN A 196 -16.09 16.05 -20.62
N ARG A 197 -16.62 17.19 -20.15
CA ARG A 197 -17.02 17.36 -18.74
C ARG A 197 -18.17 16.40 -18.38
N ALA A 198 -19.16 16.28 -19.25
CA ALA A 198 -20.28 15.33 -19.04
C ALA A 198 -19.76 13.88 -19.03
N TYR A 199 -18.84 13.53 -19.95
CA TYR A 199 -18.19 12.22 -19.97
C TYR A 199 -17.46 11.92 -18.66
N ILE A 200 -16.63 12.85 -18.13
CA ILE A 200 -15.92 12.65 -16.87
C ILE A 200 -16.89 12.41 -15.73
N LYS A 201 -17.94 13.21 -15.59
CA LYS A 201 -18.96 13.05 -14.53
C LYS A 201 -19.68 11.71 -14.62
N MET A 202 -20.07 11.31 -15.82
CA MET A 202 -20.70 10.00 -16.05
C MET A 202 -19.71 8.86 -15.69
N ARG A 203 -18.46 8.95 -16.15
CA ARG A 203 -17.45 7.95 -15.86
C ARG A 203 -17.17 7.84 -14.37
N GLU A 204 -17.01 8.95 -13.67
CA GLU A 204 -16.83 9.00 -12.20
C GLU A 204 -17.98 8.28 -11.48
N THR A 205 -19.22 8.56 -11.88
CA THR A 205 -20.40 7.89 -11.31
C THR A 205 -20.34 6.38 -11.53
N VAL A 206 -20.08 5.95 -12.76
CA VAL A 206 -19.98 4.52 -13.10
C VAL A 206 -18.85 3.82 -12.37
N LEU A 207 -17.68 4.46 -12.26
CA LEU A 207 -16.53 3.90 -11.55
C LEU A 207 -16.81 3.75 -10.06
N ASN A 208 -17.38 4.76 -9.42
CA ASN A 208 -17.74 4.71 -8.01
C ASN A 208 -18.81 3.64 -7.74
N GLU A 209 -19.81 3.54 -8.59
CA GLU A 209 -20.86 2.52 -8.47
C GLU A 209 -20.28 1.10 -8.58
N ARG A 210 -19.48 0.85 -9.63
CA ARG A 210 -18.81 -0.43 -9.83
C ARG A 210 -17.89 -0.79 -8.67
N GLU A 211 -17.15 0.19 -8.17
CA GLU A 211 -16.24 0.00 -7.03
C GLU A 211 -17.03 -0.41 -5.78
N ARG A 212 -18.11 0.30 -5.44
CA ARG A 212 -18.96 0.01 -4.28
C ARG A 212 -19.60 -1.37 -4.37
N ILE A 213 -20.13 -1.73 -5.51
CA ILE A 213 -20.70 -3.07 -5.75
C ILE A 213 -19.64 -4.15 -5.53
N ASN A 214 -18.47 -4.00 -6.15
CA ASN A 214 -17.39 -4.98 -6.06
C ASN A 214 -16.89 -5.14 -4.62
N ILE A 215 -16.61 -4.04 -3.93
CA ILE A 215 -16.03 -4.11 -2.59
C ILE A 215 -17.01 -4.67 -1.57
N ASN A 216 -18.28 -4.29 -1.65
CA ASN A 216 -19.31 -4.80 -0.75
C ASN A 216 -19.60 -6.28 -0.98
N SER A 217 -19.61 -6.71 -2.24
CA SER A 217 -19.74 -8.14 -2.59
C SER A 217 -18.57 -8.95 -1.99
N MET A 218 -17.35 -8.48 -2.19
CA MET A 218 -16.15 -9.15 -1.67
C MET A 218 -16.11 -9.14 -0.13
N TRP A 219 -16.52 -8.04 0.50
CA TRP A 219 -16.58 -7.94 1.96
C TRP A 219 -17.60 -8.93 2.55
N ARG A 220 -18.82 -8.98 2.01
CA ARG A 220 -19.86 -9.92 2.46
C ARG A 220 -19.45 -11.38 2.29
N LEU A 221 -18.79 -11.71 1.16
CA LEU A 221 -18.42 -13.09 0.85
C LEU A 221 -17.18 -13.57 1.64
N LYS A 222 -16.22 -12.70 1.92
CA LYS A 222 -14.91 -13.09 2.49
C LYS A 222 -14.50 -12.25 3.69
N GLY A 223 -14.55 -10.92 3.56
CA GLY A 223 -14.00 -10.01 4.56
C GLY A 223 -14.73 -10.09 5.90
N GLN A 224 -16.05 -10.11 5.88
CA GLN A 224 -16.86 -10.18 7.10
C GLN A 224 -16.59 -11.49 7.86
N LYS A 225 -16.50 -12.62 7.17
CA LYS A 225 -16.17 -13.91 7.78
C LYS A 225 -14.79 -13.90 8.44
N GLU A 226 -13.78 -13.36 7.77
CA GLU A 226 -12.44 -13.20 8.35
C GLU A 226 -12.47 -12.29 9.58
N TYR A 227 -13.24 -11.21 9.53
CA TYR A 227 -13.37 -10.28 10.64
C TYR A 227 -14.05 -10.92 11.86
N GLU A 228 -15.16 -11.62 11.69
CA GLU A 228 -15.88 -12.28 12.79
C GLU A 228 -15.02 -13.35 13.46
N GLN A 229 -14.21 -14.07 12.71
CA GLN A 229 -13.25 -15.04 13.28
C GLN A 229 -12.22 -14.39 14.21
N PHE A 230 -11.81 -13.15 13.92
CA PHE A 230 -10.79 -12.44 14.69
C PHE A 230 -11.35 -11.50 15.75
N LYS A 231 -12.61 -11.09 15.67
CA LYS A 231 -13.26 -10.21 16.64
C LYS A 231 -13.19 -10.76 18.07
N LYS A 232 -13.28 -12.07 18.21
CA LYS A 232 -13.19 -12.79 19.50
C LYS A 232 -11.81 -12.67 20.20
N HIS A 233 -10.81 -12.13 19.54
CA HIS A 233 -9.42 -12.05 20.01
C HIS A 233 -8.96 -10.62 20.32
N VAL A 234 -9.86 -9.64 20.36
CA VAL A 234 -9.51 -8.27 20.78
C VAL A 234 -9.44 -8.24 22.31
N ASP A 235 -8.25 -8.05 22.84
CA ASP A 235 -8.02 -7.96 24.30
C ASP A 235 -7.62 -6.53 24.75
N GLY A 236 -7.34 -5.63 23.82
CA GLY A 236 -6.94 -4.24 24.10
C GLY A 236 -5.54 -4.10 24.72
N LYS A 237 -4.80 -5.20 24.87
CA LYS A 237 -3.53 -5.20 25.59
C LYS A 237 -2.35 -5.00 24.63
N VAL A 238 -1.44 -4.10 25.01
CA VAL A 238 -0.13 -3.98 24.38
C VAL A 238 0.72 -5.18 24.82
N PRO A 239 1.34 -5.92 23.89
CA PRO A 239 2.15 -7.08 24.26
C PRO A 239 3.43 -6.63 24.97
N ASN A 240 4.01 -7.53 25.75
CA ASN A 240 5.43 -7.44 26.09
C ASN A 240 6.22 -7.69 24.80
N TRP A 241 6.85 -6.63 24.26
CA TRP A 241 7.52 -6.69 22.96
C TRP A 241 8.71 -7.65 22.95
N ASP A 242 9.45 -7.75 24.06
CA ASP A 242 10.62 -8.63 24.14
C ASP A 242 10.20 -10.10 24.19
N GLU A 243 9.21 -10.43 25.00
CA GLU A 243 8.62 -11.77 25.02
C GLU A 243 8.07 -12.17 23.63
N TYR A 244 7.44 -11.21 22.92
CA TYR A 244 6.95 -11.45 21.56
C TYR A 244 8.06 -11.73 20.56
N LYS A 245 9.19 -11.03 20.67
CA LYS A 245 10.40 -11.29 19.85
C LYS A 245 10.98 -12.67 20.14
N GLU A 246 11.09 -13.07 21.41
CA GLU A 246 11.57 -14.39 21.83
C GLU A 246 10.67 -15.52 21.30
N GLN A 247 9.34 -15.37 21.44
CA GLN A 247 8.38 -16.33 20.92
C GLN A 247 8.46 -16.44 19.38
N ALA A 248 8.69 -15.33 18.69
CA ALA A 248 8.85 -15.30 17.25
C ALA A 248 10.13 -16.02 16.81
N ASP A 249 11.24 -15.79 17.51
CA ASP A 249 12.51 -16.48 17.27
C ASP A 249 12.39 -17.99 17.48
N ALA A 250 11.78 -18.43 18.57
CA ALA A 250 11.54 -19.84 18.84
C ALA A 250 10.71 -20.53 17.72
N GLN A 251 9.75 -19.83 17.14
CA GLN A 251 8.98 -20.34 16.01
C GLN A 251 9.77 -20.33 14.70
N TYR A 252 10.58 -19.32 14.47
CA TYR A 252 11.38 -19.16 13.27
C TYR A 252 12.45 -20.25 13.18
N PHE A 253 13.23 -20.50 14.26
CA PHE A 253 14.30 -21.47 14.26
C PHE A 253 13.82 -22.91 14.04
N LYS A 254 12.54 -23.22 14.29
CA LYS A 254 11.93 -24.51 13.91
C LYS A 254 11.63 -24.64 12.41
N LYS A 255 11.63 -23.52 11.67
CA LYS A 255 11.16 -23.47 10.27
C LYS A 255 12.23 -23.06 9.27
N ALA A 256 13.40 -22.61 9.71
CA ALA A 256 14.51 -22.12 8.88
C ALA A 256 15.79 -22.92 9.17
N THR A 257 15.81 -24.22 8.81
CA THR A 257 16.84 -25.18 9.19
C THR A 257 17.59 -25.80 8.02
N ASN A 258 17.08 -25.68 6.78
CA ASN A 258 17.60 -26.44 5.62
C ASN A 258 18.37 -25.60 4.61
N ASN A 259 18.71 -24.36 4.95
CA ASN A 259 19.51 -23.49 4.09
C ASN A 259 20.35 -22.51 4.91
N PRO A 260 21.51 -22.06 4.40
CA PRO A 260 22.42 -21.18 5.14
C PRO A 260 21.93 -19.73 5.21
N TYR A 261 20.90 -19.37 4.42
CA TYR A 261 20.42 -18.00 4.28
C TYR A 261 19.39 -17.60 5.33
N GLY A 262 18.91 -18.57 6.14
CA GLY A 262 17.83 -18.35 7.10
C GLY A 262 16.48 -18.09 6.44
N ILE A 263 16.27 -18.55 5.23
CA ILE A 263 14.96 -18.52 4.58
C ILE A 263 14.11 -19.66 5.13
N ILE A 264 12.82 -19.39 5.42
CA ILE A 264 11.91 -20.43 5.90
C ILE A 264 11.88 -21.61 4.90
N ASN A 265 12.06 -22.84 5.36
CA ASN A 265 12.23 -24.04 4.58
C ASN A 265 11.24 -24.20 3.43
N ARG A 266 9.94 -24.00 3.71
CA ARG A 266 8.89 -24.08 2.69
C ARG A 266 9.09 -23.04 1.57
N THR A 267 9.50 -21.85 1.93
CA THR A 267 9.73 -20.76 0.97
C THR A 267 11.00 -21.00 0.18
N TYR A 268 12.07 -21.42 0.85
CA TYR A 268 13.33 -21.81 0.20
C TYR A 268 13.12 -22.89 -0.85
N ASN A 269 12.56 -24.04 -0.45
CA ASN A 269 12.34 -25.16 -1.35
C ASN A 269 11.47 -24.79 -2.57
N ARG A 270 10.45 -23.96 -2.38
CA ARG A 270 9.52 -23.59 -3.46
C ARG A 270 10.08 -22.54 -4.41
N LYS A 271 10.80 -21.55 -3.90
CA LYS A 271 11.16 -20.34 -4.67
C LYS A 271 12.66 -20.16 -4.90
N PHE A 272 13.52 -20.65 -4.03
CA PHE A 272 14.93 -20.29 -4.00
C PHE A 272 15.89 -21.44 -4.27
N ALA A 273 15.56 -22.68 -3.93
CA ALA A 273 16.47 -23.80 -4.06
C ALA A 273 16.98 -24.04 -5.50
N HIS A 274 16.16 -23.81 -6.52
CA HIS A 274 16.56 -23.93 -7.92
C HIS A 274 17.37 -22.70 -8.39
N VAL A 275 17.03 -21.52 -7.88
CA VAL A 275 17.76 -20.27 -8.18
C VAL A 275 19.16 -20.30 -7.57
N ASP A 276 19.28 -20.84 -6.35
CA ASP A 276 20.53 -21.03 -5.64
C ASP A 276 21.54 -21.86 -6.47
N LYS A 277 21.07 -22.94 -7.06
CA LYS A 277 21.92 -23.83 -7.88
C LYS A 277 22.36 -23.20 -9.22
N SER A 278 21.54 -22.36 -9.82
CA SER A 278 21.72 -21.91 -11.21
C SER A 278 22.22 -20.48 -11.38
N ASN A 279 22.15 -19.65 -10.35
CA ASN A 279 22.30 -18.19 -10.47
C ASN A 279 23.37 -17.55 -9.57
N LYS A 280 24.31 -18.31 -9.07
CA LYS A 280 25.43 -17.77 -8.28
C LYS A 280 26.10 -16.61 -9.03
N ASN A 281 26.30 -15.48 -8.36
CA ASN A 281 26.88 -14.25 -8.91
C ASN A 281 26.10 -13.55 -10.03
N LYS A 282 24.82 -13.89 -10.27
CA LYS A 282 24.02 -13.25 -11.32
C LYS A 282 23.70 -11.78 -11.03
N MET A 283 23.91 -11.31 -9.80
CA MET A 283 23.65 -9.95 -9.36
C MET A 283 24.91 -9.09 -9.17
N LYS A 284 26.07 -9.52 -9.68
CA LYS A 284 27.34 -8.79 -9.52
C LYS A 284 27.29 -7.34 -9.93
N GLU A 285 26.60 -7.04 -11.03
CA GLU A 285 26.46 -5.68 -11.56
C GLU A 285 25.28 -4.91 -10.96
N ARG A 286 24.49 -5.55 -10.09
CA ARG A 286 23.37 -4.87 -9.43
C ARG A 286 23.88 -3.88 -8.39
N LYS A 287 23.30 -2.69 -8.38
CA LYS A 287 23.53 -1.65 -7.37
C LYS A 287 22.26 -0.82 -7.17
N PHE A 288 22.08 -0.30 -5.97
CA PHE A 288 21.13 0.78 -5.79
C PHE A 288 21.72 2.07 -6.33
N ARG A 289 20.96 2.77 -7.14
CA ARG A 289 21.40 4.00 -7.80
C ARG A 289 20.86 5.22 -7.08
N LYS A 290 21.65 6.28 -7.02
CA LYS A 290 21.23 7.56 -6.46
C LYS A 290 20.19 8.29 -7.31
N ASP A 291 20.07 7.92 -8.59
CA ASP A 291 19.17 8.50 -9.57
C ASP A 291 17.93 7.63 -9.86
N SER A 292 17.62 6.66 -9.00
CA SER A 292 16.39 5.87 -9.13
C SER A 292 15.16 6.81 -9.14
N PRO A 293 14.22 6.63 -10.10
CA PRO A 293 12.99 7.42 -10.14
C PRO A 293 12.15 7.33 -8.87
N GLU A 294 12.29 6.23 -8.12
CA GLU A 294 11.54 6.00 -6.89
C GLU A 294 11.80 7.05 -5.80
N TYR A 295 13.01 7.64 -5.75
CA TYR A 295 13.27 8.74 -4.81
C TYR A 295 12.40 9.97 -5.09
N LYS A 296 12.18 10.29 -6.38
CA LYS A 296 11.27 11.38 -6.77
C LYS A 296 9.82 11.02 -6.47
N ASP A 297 9.43 9.77 -6.68
CA ASP A 297 8.10 9.29 -6.35
C ASP A 297 7.86 9.33 -4.81
N LEU A 298 8.90 9.03 -4.00
CA LEU A 298 8.87 9.20 -2.54
C LEU A 298 8.74 10.68 -2.14
N GLU A 299 9.45 11.59 -2.81
CA GLU A 299 9.30 13.02 -2.57
C GLU A 299 7.87 13.51 -2.88
N LEU A 300 7.22 13.01 -3.95
CA LEU A 300 5.81 13.32 -4.23
C LEU A 300 4.88 12.84 -3.11
N PHE A 301 5.14 11.66 -2.54
CA PHE A 301 4.40 11.19 -1.37
C PHE A 301 4.57 12.12 -0.16
N LEU A 302 5.79 12.58 0.10
CA LEU A 302 6.09 13.50 1.21
C LEU A 302 5.52 14.90 0.96
N GLU A 303 5.48 15.39 -0.28
CA GLU A 303 4.78 16.63 -0.65
C GLU A 303 3.26 16.49 -0.34
N VAL A 304 2.65 15.35 -0.64
CA VAL A 304 1.24 15.09 -0.24
C VAL A 304 1.08 15.09 1.27
N CYS A 305 1.97 14.44 2.02
CA CYS A 305 1.93 14.48 3.49
C CYS A 305 1.99 15.92 4.01
N LYS A 306 2.93 16.72 3.50
CA LYS A 306 3.15 18.11 3.90
C LYS A 306 1.94 18.99 3.61
N GLU A 307 1.41 18.96 2.39
CA GLU A 307 0.26 19.80 2.01
C GLU A 307 -1.05 19.34 2.69
N SER A 308 -1.14 18.09 3.13
CA SER A 308 -2.29 17.54 3.84
C SER A 308 -2.17 17.58 5.38
N ASP A 309 -1.06 18.12 5.91
CA ASP A 309 -0.76 18.14 7.35
C ASP A 309 -0.76 16.72 7.98
N VAL A 310 -0.14 15.77 7.29
CA VAL A 310 -0.02 14.38 7.72
C VAL A 310 1.36 14.14 8.32
N ASP A 311 1.39 13.76 9.60
CA ASP A 311 2.59 13.31 10.30
C ASP A 311 2.95 11.89 9.81
N VAL A 312 4.12 11.74 9.19
CA VAL A 312 4.57 10.49 8.60
C VAL A 312 5.85 9.96 9.23
N MET A 313 5.92 8.66 9.41
CA MET A 313 7.16 7.96 9.73
C MET A 313 7.54 7.02 8.57
N LEU A 314 8.74 7.23 8.01
CA LEU A 314 9.33 6.32 7.04
C LEU A 314 10.02 5.16 7.78
N VAL A 315 9.78 3.94 7.35
CA VAL A 315 10.41 2.73 7.92
C VAL A 315 11.11 1.97 6.81
N LEU A 316 12.45 2.07 6.75
CA LEU A 316 13.24 1.32 5.78
C LEU A 316 13.43 -0.12 6.25
N LEU A 317 12.95 -1.08 5.45
CA LEU A 317 13.08 -2.51 5.69
C LEU A 317 14.49 -3.01 5.29
N PRO A 318 14.97 -4.12 5.88
CA PRO A 318 16.21 -4.75 5.45
C PRO A 318 15.98 -5.68 4.23
N ILE A 319 17.07 -6.10 3.66
CA ILE A 319 17.13 -7.26 2.74
C ILE A 319 17.93 -8.38 3.40
N ASN A 320 17.78 -9.60 2.91
CA ASN A 320 18.55 -10.73 3.43
C ASN A 320 20.02 -10.67 2.95
N GLY A 321 20.92 -10.17 3.80
CA GLY A 321 22.33 -9.98 3.48
C GLY A 321 23.01 -11.27 3.01
N LYS A 322 22.79 -12.39 3.71
CA LYS A 322 23.39 -13.70 3.36
C LYS A 322 22.99 -14.16 1.94
N TRP A 323 21.72 -14.01 1.58
CA TRP A 323 21.25 -14.36 0.25
C TRP A 323 21.86 -13.46 -0.83
N TYR A 324 21.83 -12.15 -0.59
CA TYR A 324 22.33 -11.21 -1.61
C TYR A 324 23.83 -11.24 -1.77
N ASP A 325 24.60 -11.52 -0.71
CA ASP A 325 26.05 -11.79 -0.81
C ASP A 325 26.32 -13.04 -1.66
N HIS A 326 25.57 -14.12 -1.41
CA HIS A 326 25.65 -15.34 -2.21
C HIS A 326 25.32 -15.09 -3.69
N MET A 327 24.35 -14.27 -3.97
CA MET A 327 23.94 -13.88 -5.34
C MET A 327 24.88 -12.84 -5.97
N GLY A 328 25.91 -12.39 -5.27
CA GLY A 328 26.89 -11.44 -5.76
C GLY A 328 26.46 -9.97 -5.72
N PHE A 329 25.34 -9.63 -5.09
CA PHE A 329 24.96 -8.24 -4.86
C PHE A 329 25.71 -7.70 -3.64
N ARG A 330 26.88 -7.10 -3.91
CA ARG A 330 27.86 -6.70 -2.89
C ARG A 330 27.28 -5.72 -1.87
N LYS A 331 27.74 -5.81 -0.64
CA LYS A 331 27.29 -4.96 0.49
C LYS A 331 27.49 -3.47 0.19
N GLU A 332 28.63 -3.10 -0.40
CA GLU A 332 28.95 -1.71 -0.77
C GLU A 332 27.93 -1.16 -1.79
N ALA A 333 27.56 -1.97 -2.78
CA ALA A 333 26.59 -1.56 -3.81
C ALA A 333 25.16 -1.38 -3.27
N ARG A 334 24.83 -1.92 -2.10
CA ARG A 334 23.51 -1.80 -1.45
C ARG A 334 23.52 -0.86 -0.24
N SER A 335 24.68 -0.47 0.29
CA SER A 335 24.80 0.38 1.48
C SER A 335 24.46 1.85 1.24
N VAL A 336 24.33 2.29 0.00
CA VAL A 336 23.99 3.67 -0.38
C VAL A 336 22.54 4.04 0.00
N LEU A 337 21.63 3.07 0.03
CA LEU A 337 20.21 3.29 0.18
C LEU A 337 19.80 3.99 1.51
N PRO A 338 20.28 3.56 2.69
CA PRO A 338 19.91 4.22 3.95
C PRO A 338 20.31 5.70 3.99
N GLY A 339 21.45 6.07 3.41
CA GLY A 339 21.91 7.46 3.32
C GLY A 339 20.97 8.30 2.47
N GLN A 340 20.56 7.80 1.31
CA GLN A 340 19.61 8.51 0.42
C GLN A 340 18.24 8.71 1.07
N ILE A 341 17.72 7.68 1.77
CA ILE A 341 16.44 7.81 2.48
C ILE A 341 16.56 8.81 3.63
N LYS A 342 17.70 8.80 4.35
CA LYS A 342 17.96 9.77 5.42
C LYS A 342 17.98 11.20 4.88
N GLU A 343 18.70 11.46 3.79
CA GLU A 343 18.77 12.78 3.15
C GLU A 343 17.35 13.29 2.77
N ILE A 344 16.50 12.43 2.24
CA ILE A 344 15.10 12.78 1.92
C ILE A 344 14.30 13.02 3.20
N ALA A 345 14.43 12.17 4.21
CA ALA A 345 13.71 12.36 5.47
C ALA A 345 14.09 13.69 6.15
N ASP A 346 15.38 14.01 6.19
CA ASP A 346 15.90 15.27 6.72
C ASP A 346 15.39 16.49 5.91
N LYS A 347 15.37 16.39 4.58
CA LYS A 347 14.86 17.46 3.68
C LYS A 347 13.39 17.81 3.94
N TYR A 348 12.57 16.82 4.28
CA TYR A 348 11.14 16.99 4.53
C TYR A 348 10.79 17.10 6.02
N ASP A 349 11.78 17.06 6.92
CA ASP A 349 11.62 17.06 8.38
C ASP A 349 10.62 15.99 8.86
N VAL A 350 10.78 14.77 8.35
CA VAL A 350 9.92 13.64 8.69
C VAL A 350 10.66 12.60 9.53
N LYS A 351 9.93 11.96 10.43
CA LYS A 351 10.47 10.86 11.22
C LYS A 351 10.85 9.70 10.30
N TRP A 352 12.00 9.10 10.58
CA TRP A 352 12.39 7.87 9.91
C TRP A 352 13.04 6.89 10.85
N TYR A 353 12.92 5.61 10.50
CA TYR A 353 13.55 4.52 11.21
C TYR A 353 14.09 3.49 10.21
N SER A 354 15.31 3.01 10.44
CA SER A 354 15.94 2.05 9.54
C SER A 354 16.18 0.72 10.24
N PHE A 355 15.63 -0.34 9.66
CA PHE A 355 16.00 -1.72 9.99
C PHE A 355 17.07 -2.28 9.04
N TYR A 356 17.68 -1.45 8.22
CA TYR A 356 18.62 -1.91 7.20
C TYR A 356 19.85 -2.62 7.76
N ASN A 357 20.24 -2.30 9.00
CA ASN A 357 21.30 -2.98 9.75
C ASN A 357 20.90 -4.37 10.27
N LYS A 358 19.65 -4.80 10.08
CA LYS A 358 19.15 -6.14 10.46
C LYS A 358 19.29 -7.16 9.32
N ASP A 359 20.00 -6.83 8.25
CA ASP A 359 20.16 -7.62 7.02
C ASP A 359 20.79 -9.02 7.26
N TYR A 360 21.54 -9.21 8.34
CA TYR A 360 22.06 -10.51 8.78
C TYR A 360 21.38 -11.08 10.02
N THR A 361 20.36 -10.40 10.54
CA THR A 361 19.67 -10.83 11.77
C THR A 361 18.74 -12.00 11.49
N ALA A 362 19.04 -13.16 12.05
CA ALA A 362 18.16 -14.33 11.96
C ALA A 362 16.77 -14.02 12.55
N GLY A 363 15.72 -14.54 11.90
CA GLY A 363 14.35 -14.32 12.34
C GLY A 363 13.74 -12.97 12.00
N PHE A 364 14.51 -11.99 11.49
CA PHE A 364 13.96 -10.71 11.06
C PHE A 364 13.15 -10.86 9.76
N LEU A 365 13.70 -11.58 8.77
CA LEU A 365 13.05 -11.86 7.49
C LEU A 365 12.68 -13.34 7.36
N GLN A 366 11.56 -13.62 6.70
CA GLN A 366 11.13 -15.00 6.38
C GLN A 366 11.67 -15.47 5.02
N ASP A 367 12.05 -14.56 4.17
CA ASP A 367 12.67 -14.80 2.88
C ASP A 367 13.70 -13.68 2.57
N VAL A 368 13.79 -13.21 1.34
CA VAL A 368 14.87 -12.26 0.95
C VAL A 368 14.55 -10.80 1.29
N PHE A 369 13.26 -10.45 1.58
CA PHE A 369 12.85 -9.08 1.96
C PHE A 369 11.52 -8.97 2.72
N HIS A 370 10.79 -10.07 3.00
CA HIS A 370 9.54 -9.97 3.75
C HIS A 370 9.78 -10.25 5.25
N PRO A 371 9.26 -9.41 6.15
CA PRO A 371 9.42 -9.61 7.59
C PRO A 371 8.89 -10.95 8.08
N ALA A 372 9.64 -11.61 8.96
CA ALA A 372 9.20 -12.74 9.77
C ALA A 372 8.52 -12.23 11.07
N GLY A 373 8.23 -13.13 11.99
CA GLY A 373 7.57 -12.77 13.24
C GLY A 373 8.33 -11.73 14.06
N LYS A 374 9.64 -11.87 14.22
CA LYS A 374 10.50 -10.89 14.91
C LYS A 374 10.52 -9.55 14.20
N GLY A 375 10.75 -9.56 12.86
CA GLY A 375 10.74 -8.32 12.08
C GLY A 375 9.41 -7.59 12.19
N TRP A 376 8.28 -8.29 12.07
CA TRP A 376 6.97 -7.67 12.29
C TRP A 376 6.79 -7.14 13.71
N THR A 377 7.30 -7.83 14.74
CA THR A 377 7.20 -7.35 16.12
C THR A 377 7.97 -6.04 16.30
N GLU A 378 9.20 -5.94 15.82
CA GLU A 378 10.01 -4.73 15.91
C GLU A 378 9.39 -3.56 15.09
N ILE A 379 8.88 -3.84 13.90
CA ILE A 379 8.19 -2.83 13.07
C ILE A 379 6.92 -2.33 13.76
N ASN A 380 6.09 -3.23 14.29
CA ASN A 380 4.85 -2.88 14.97
C ASN A 380 5.09 -2.11 16.27
N GLU A 381 6.13 -2.45 17.02
CA GLU A 381 6.54 -1.70 18.22
C GLU A 381 6.85 -0.24 17.87
N ARG A 382 7.61 0.00 16.79
CA ARG A 382 7.92 1.35 16.30
C ARG A 382 6.68 2.08 15.82
N ALA A 383 5.86 1.40 15.01
CA ALA A 383 4.61 1.97 14.51
C ALA A 383 3.65 2.31 15.65
N TYR A 384 3.51 1.45 16.66
CA TYR A 384 2.68 1.71 17.83
C TYR A 384 3.15 2.94 18.63
N LYS A 385 4.45 3.05 18.91
CA LYS A 385 5.03 4.21 19.57
C LYS A 385 4.71 5.50 18.79
N PHE A 386 4.92 5.48 17.47
CA PHE A 386 4.62 6.62 16.62
C PHE A 386 3.11 6.96 16.61
N PHE A 387 2.23 5.98 16.53
CA PHE A 387 0.79 6.21 16.54
C PHE A 387 0.24 6.75 17.85
N THR A 388 0.90 6.45 18.98
CA THR A 388 0.48 6.87 20.34
C THR A 388 1.16 8.14 20.82
N GLU A 389 2.25 8.59 20.18
CA GLU A 389 2.87 9.87 20.48
C GLU A 389 1.92 11.03 20.17
N LYS A 390 2.04 12.15 20.92
CA LYS A 390 1.37 13.41 20.55
C LYS A 390 1.93 13.89 19.23
N SER A 391 1.04 14.32 18.31
CA SER A 391 1.48 14.91 17.02
C SER A 391 2.30 16.17 17.26
N SER A 392 3.38 16.32 16.48
CA SER A 392 4.23 17.52 16.50
C SER A 392 3.54 18.75 15.89
N SER A 393 2.40 18.59 15.23
CA SER A 393 1.62 19.64 14.57
C SER A 393 0.96 20.68 15.50
N ASN A 394 1.08 20.56 16.82
CA ASN A 394 0.61 21.58 17.77
C ASN A 394 1.63 22.67 18.08
N LYS A 395 2.63 22.87 17.21
CA LYS A 395 3.53 24.04 17.27
C LYS A 395 3.23 24.98 16.11
N LYS A 396 2.11 25.70 16.18
CA LYS A 396 1.90 26.99 15.53
C LYS A 396 1.09 27.88 16.45
#